data_ba215b3a3a9962f15747d4c4729562c0
#
_entry.id   ba215b3a3a9962f15747d4c4729562c0
#
_cell.length_a   1.000
_cell.length_b   1.000
_cell.length_c   1.000
_cell.angle_alpha   90.00
_cell.angle_beta   90.00
_cell.angle_gamma   90.00
#
_symmetry.space_group_name_H-M   'P 1'
#
loop_
_entity.id
_entity.type
_entity.pdbx_description
1 polymer ?
#
loop_
_entity_poly.entity_id
_entity_poly.type
_entity_poly.pdbx_seq_one_letter_code
_entity_poly.pdbx_strand_id
1 'polypeptide(L)'
;FTENTLCGVILNGISDTMYPFYRDIVQKSGLKVLGYLPSVPEAEIPDRHLGLVTADELKNLNYRLDLLADAAENRIDIEQILKISRTASQLSDDSEKISPVTKKPVRIAVARDKAFCFYYEDNFEVLRNLGAELVEFSPISDSCIPENTDGLYLGGGYPELHITELSNNVKMRNSIKNAIEKGLPTIAECGGFLYLHEHLEGAEMVGVVRGNAVLTKKLQPFGYVTLTAQDDNMLSACGGQIRAHEFHYAKSENKGHDFVAEKPNGRKWPCVHTTKSLYAGFPHLFLRANID
;
A
#
# COMPACT_ATOMS: atom_id res chain seq x y z
N PHE A 1 -29.49 -4.86 -19.82
CA PHE A 1 -28.03 -4.99 -19.71
C PHE A 1 -27.41 -3.92 -20.60
N THR A 2 -26.49 -3.12 -20.04
CA THR A 2 -25.70 -2.16 -20.81
C THR A 2 -24.67 -2.90 -21.66
N GLU A 3 -24.28 -2.29 -22.78
CA GLU A 3 -23.14 -2.78 -23.56
C GLU A 3 -21.92 -2.95 -22.67
N ASN A 4 -21.25 -4.08 -22.81
CA ASN A 4 -20.05 -4.41 -22.02
C ASN A 4 -18.99 -5.00 -22.95
N THR A 5 -17.73 -4.97 -22.48
CA THR A 5 -16.58 -5.46 -23.22
C THR A 5 -16.10 -6.84 -22.71
N LEU A 6 -16.98 -7.58 -22.01
CA LEU A 6 -16.64 -8.89 -21.47
C LEU A 6 -16.46 -9.90 -22.61
N CYS A 7 -15.26 -10.42 -22.76
CA CYS A 7 -14.90 -11.40 -23.79
C CYS A 7 -14.98 -12.85 -23.31
N GLY A 8 -15.08 -13.06 -22.00
CA GLY A 8 -15.15 -14.39 -21.39
C GLY A 8 -15.24 -14.34 -19.87
N VAL A 9 -15.57 -15.48 -19.26
CA VAL A 9 -15.77 -15.64 -17.83
C VAL A 9 -14.99 -16.86 -17.33
N ILE A 10 -14.27 -16.68 -16.23
CA ILE A 10 -13.70 -17.75 -15.41
C ILE A 10 -14.53 -17.81 -14.12
N LEU A 11 -15.04 -19.00 -13.79
CA LEU A 11 -15.82 -19.21 -12.57
C LEU A 11 -14.87 -19.56 -11.42
N ASN A 12 -14.94 -18.83 -10.32
CA ASN A 12 -14.08 -19.07 -9.15
C ASN A 12 -14.86 -19.63 -7.97
N GLY A 13 -14.23 -20.53 -7.20
CA GLY A 13 -14.84 -21.17 -6.03
C GLY A 13 -15.95 -22.17 -6.37
N ILE A 14 -15.96 -22.73 -7.56
CA ILE A 14 -17.00 -23.63 -8.06
C ILE A 14 -16.48 -25.07 -8.07
N SER A 15 -17.22 -26.00 -7.47
CA SER A 15 -16.87 -27.42 -7.50
C SER A 15 -17.05 -28.04 -8.89
N ASP A 16 -16.33 -29.13 -9.15
CA ASP A 16 -16.41 -29.90 -10.40
C ASP A 16 -17.85 -30.32 -10.72
N THR A 17 -18.65 -30.66 -9.70
CA THR A 17 -20.06 -31.06 -9.84
C THR A 17 -20.98 -29.89 -10.20
N MET A 18 -20.70 -28.69 -9.76
CA MET A 18 -21.54 -27.52 -10.00
C MET A 18 -21.13 -26.75 -11.28
N TYR A 19 -19.93 -27.00 -11.79
CA TYR A 19 -19.42 -26.31 -12.96
C TYR A 19 -20.33 -26.40 -14.19
N PRO A 20 -20.86 -27.59 -14.58
CA PRO A 20 -21.74 -27.68 -15.75
C PRO A 20 -22.99 -26.79 -15.64
N PHE A 21 -23.59 -26.72 -14.46
CA PHE A 21 -24.75 -25.87 -14.20
C PHE A 21 -24.48 -24.38 -14.40
N TYR A 22 -23.42 -23.87 -13.77
CA TYR A 22 -23.06 -22.44 -13.92
C TYR A 22 -22.55 -22.10 -15.31
N ARG A 23 -21.78 -23.00 -15.93
CA ARG A 23 -21.36 -22.87 -17.34
C ARG A 23 -22.55 -22.64 -18.25
N ASP A 24 -23.59 -23.46 -18.16
CA ASP A 24 -24.77 -23.39 -19.00
C ASP A 24 -25.56 -22.08 -18.79
N ILE A 25 -25.60 -21.57 -17.57
CA ILE A 25 -26.21 -20.25 -17.26
C ILE A 25 -25.44 -19.13 -17.95
N VAL A 26 -24.11 -19.11 -17.82
CA VAL A 26 -23.25 -18.07 -18.40
C VAL A 26 -23.32 -18.13 -19.94
N GLN A 27 -23.30 -19.33 -20.53
CA GLN A 27 -23.41 -19.49 -21.98
C GLN A 27 -24.75 -19.00 -22.54
N LYS A 28 -25.86 -19.17 -21.81
CA LYS A 28 -27.18 -18.62 -22.19
C LYS A 28 -27.20 -17.08 -22.19
N SER A 29 -26.31 -16.41 -21.49
CA SER A 29 -26.16 -14.95 -21.53
C SER A 29 -25.30 -14.46 -22.71
N GLY A 30 -24.82 -15.38 -23.57
CA GLY A 30 -23.98 -15.03 -24.72
C GLY A 30 -22.48 -14.88 -24.40
N LEU A 31 -22.07 -15.12 -23.14
CA LEU A 31 -20.69 -15.03 -22.74
C LEU A 31 -19.97 -16.37 -22.89
N LYS A 32 -18.69 -16.31 -23.26
CA LYS A 32 -17.83 -17.47 -23.35
C LYS A 32 -17.31 -17.87 -21.96
N VAL A 33 -17.47 -19.12 -21.59
CA VAL A 33 -16.87 -19.65 -20.34
C VAL A 33 -15.48 -20.19 -20.66
N LEU A 34 -14.47 -19.66 -20.00
CA LEU A 34 -13.05 -19.97 -20.18
C LEU A 34 -12.54 -21.01 -19.19
N GLY A 35 -13.42 -21.51 -18.32
CA GLY A 35 -13.09 -22.50 -17.33
C GLY A 35 -13.53 -22.10 -15.92
N TYR A 36 -12.98 -22.80 -14.93
CA TYR A 36 -13.28 -22.56 -13.52
C TYR A 36 -12.10 -22.90 -12.64
N LEU A 37 -12.09 -22.37 -11.43
CA LEU A 37 -11.14 -22.72 -10.38
C LEU A 37 -11.93 -23.20 -9.16
N PRO A 38 -11.72 -24.45 -8.69
CA PRO A 38 -12.32 -24.92 -7.45
C PRO A 38 -11.60 -24.34 -6.23
N SER A 39 -12.19 -24.53 -5.05
CA SER A 39 -11.46 -24.30 -3.81
C SER A 39 -10.27 -25.26 -3.72
N VAL A 40 -9.11 -24.76 -3.35
CA VAL A 40 -7.85 -25.52 -3.13
C VAL A 40 -7.42 -25.30 -1.67
N PRO A 41 -7.95 -26.08 -0.71
CA PRO A 41 -7.73 -25.84 0.71
C PRO A 41 -6.24 -25.80 1.11
N GLU A 42 -5.40 -26.62 0.48
CA GLU A 42 -3.97 -26.69 0.73
C GLU A 42 -3.22 -25.42 0.28
N ALA A 43 -3.83 -24.66 -0.63
CA ALA A 43 -3.30 -23.39 -1.14
C ALA A 43 -3.90 -22.16 -0.44
N GLU A 44 -4.78 -22.35 0.56
CA GLU A 44 -5.41 -21.26 1.28
C GLU A 44 -4.36 -20.36 1.96
N ILE A 45 -4.46 -19.06 1.71
CA ILE A 45 -3.65 -18.04 2.39
C ILE A 45 -4.49 -17.50 3.54
N PRO A 46 -4.00 -17.58 4.81
CA PRO A 46 -4.75 -17.09 5.95
C PRO A 46 -5.05 -15.59 5.88
N ASP A 47 -6.25 -15.24 6.34
CA ASP A 47 -6.67 -13.85 6.46
C ASP A 47 -6.04 -13.16 7.68
N ARG A 48 -5.90 -11.85 7.58
CA ARG A 48 -5.63 -10.92 8.69
C ARG A 48 -6.70 -9.84 8.76
N HIS A 49 -6.67 -9.08 9.84
CA HIS A 49 -7.55 -7.90 9.99
C HIS A 49 -7.39 -6.88 8.86
N LEU A 50 -6.20 -6.78 8.29
CA LEU A 50 -5.82 -5.91 7.18
C LEU A 50 -5.31 -6.76 6.00
N GLY A 51 -6.20 -7.52 5.38
CA GLY A 51 -5.84 -8.34 4.22
C GLY A 51 -5.25 -9.70 4.58
N LEU A 52 -4.36 -10.22 3.76
CA LEU A 52 -3.74 -11.53 3.91
C LEU A 52 -2.45 -11.47 4.75
N VAL A 53 -2.02 -12.62 5.23
CA VAL A 53 -0.66 -12.79 5.76
C VAL A 53 0.34 -12.47 4.66
N THR A 54 1.42 -11.75 4.99
CA THR A 54 2.41 -11.32 3.99
C THR A 54 3.19 -12.49 3.42
N ALA A 55 3.70 -12.33 2.19
CA ALA A 55 4.44 -13.39 1.50
C ALA A 55 5.64 -13.90 2.31
N ASP A 56 6.36 -13.02 3.01
CA ASP A 56 7.53 -13.36 3.82
C ASP A 56 7.21 -14.18 5.07
N GLU A 57 5.96 -14.15 5.52
CA GLU A 57 5.50 -14.90 6.68
C GLU A 57 4.92 -16.26 6.31
N LEU A 58 4.58 -16.47 5.05
CA LEU A 58 4.02 -17.74 4.56
C LEU A 58 5.12 -18.77 4.35
N LYS A 59 5.11 -19.79 5.20
CA LYS A 59 5.90 -20.99 4.91
C LYS A 59 5.30 -21.70 3.67
N ASN A 60 6.18 -22.13 2.76
CA ASN A 60 5.80 -22.89 1.55
C ASN A 60 4.92 -22.11 0.56
N LEU A 61 5.10 -20.79 0.41
CA LEU A 61 4.35 -19.99 -0.56
C LEU A 61 4.44 -20.58 -1.97
N ASN A 62 5.64 -20.93 -2.44
CA ASN A 62 5.83 -21.51 -3.78
C ASN A 62 5.02 -22.79 -3.98
N TYR A 63 5.02 -23.70 -2.99
CA TYR A 63 4.19 -24.92 -3.05
C TYR A 63 2.69 -24.59 -3.20
N ARG A 64 2.19 -23.57 -2.49
CA ARG A 64 0.78 -23.13 -2.62
C ARG A 64 0.50 -22.55 -4.00
N LEU A 65 1.45 -21.79 -4.55
CA LEU A 65 1.34 -21.25 -5.91
C LEU A 65 1.36 -22.35 -6.95
N ASP A 66 2.20 -23.38 -6.79
CA ASP A 66 2.24 -24.55 -7.68
C ASP A 66 0.89 -25.30 -7.68
N LEU A 67 0.28 -25.52 -6.51
CA LEU A 67 -1.06 -26.13 -6.43
C LEU A 67 -2.13 -25.31 -7.15
N LEU A 68 -2.08 -23.98 -7.05
CA LEU A 68 -3.00 -23.10 -7.78
C LEU A 68 -2.74 -23.11 -9.28
N ALA A 69 -1.48 -23.15 -9.69
CA ALA A 69 -1.08 -23.26 -11.09
C ALA A 69 -1.58 -24.56 -11.70
N ASP A 70 -1.35 -25.70 -11.05
CA ASP A 70 -1.85 -27.01 -11.47
C ASP A 70 -3.39 -27.03 -11.59
N ALA A 71 -4.08 -26.43 -10.61
CA ALA A 71 -5.53 -26.33 -10.65
C ALA A 71 -6.02 -25.49 -11.83
N ALA A 72 -5.33 -24.40 -12.14
CA ALA A 72 -5.64 -23.50 -13.25
C ALA A 72 -5.37 -24.16 -14.61
N GLU A 73 -4.19 -24.75 -14.80
CA GLU A 73 -3.80 -25.42 -16.05
C GLU A 73 -4.75 -26.54 -16.44
N ASN A 74 -5.25 -27.30 -15.46
CA ASN A 74 -6.17 -28.41 -15.70
C ASN A 74 -7.62 -27.98 -15.99
N ARG A 75 -8.02 -26.73 -15.68
CA ARG A 75 -9.46 -26.34 -15.69
C ARG A 75 -9.75 -25.04 -16.42
N ILE A 76 -8.75 -24.25 -16.75
CA ILE A 76 -8.90 -22.99 -17.45
C ILE A 76 -8.31 -23.11 -18.85
N ASP A 77 -9.03 -22.66 -19.86
CA ASP A 77 -8.57 -22.60 -21.25
C ASP A 77 -7.61 -21.40 -21.44
N ILE A 78 -6.36 -21.59 -20.99
CA ILE A 78 -5.30 -20.58 -21.05
C ILE A 78 -5.03 -20.17 -22.50
N GLU A 79 -5.05 -21.11 -23.45
CA GLU A 79 -4.84 -20.77 -24.87
C GLU A 79 -5.92 -19.83 -25.40
N GLN A 80 -7.17 -20.04 -25.00
CA GLN A 80 -8.27 -19.15 -25.43
C GLN A 80 -8.14 -17.77 -24.79
N ILE A 81 -7.66 -17.67 -23.52
CA ILE A 81 -7.37 -16.40 -22.88
C ILE A 81 -6.31 -15.65 -23.70
N LEU A 82 -5.23 -16.32 -24.06
CA LEU A 82 -4.16 -15.75 -24.91
C LEU A 82 -4.66 -15.33 -26.29
N LYS A 83 -5.57 -16.11 -26.91
CA LYS A 83 -6.21 -15.71 -28.17
C LYS A 83 -7.04 -14.45 -28.02
N ILE A 84 -7.83 -14.34 -26.95
CA ILE A 84 -8.64 -13.15 -26.64
C ILE A 84 -7.74 -11.95 -26.38
N SER A 85 -6.69 -12.09 -25.58
CA SER A 85 -5.77 -11.00 -25.26
C SER A 85 -5.12 -10.38 -26.51
N ARG A 86 -4.83 -11.19 -27.54
CA ARG A 86 -4.26 -10.72 -28.81
C ARG A 86 -5.26 -9.92 -29.65
N THR A 87 -6.56 -9.94 -29.33
CA THR A 87 -7.58 -9.12 -30.01
C THR A 87 -7.78 -7.75 -29.35
N ALA A 88 -7.12 -7.50 -28.22
CA ALA A 88 -7.19 -6.21 -27.55
C ALA A 88 -6.57 -5.13 -28.44
N SER A 89 -7.20 -3.96 -28.45
CA SER A 89 -6.64 -2.79 -29.12
C SER A 89 -5.30 -2.42 -28.50
N GLN A 90 -4.38 -1.95 -29.34
CA GLN A 90 -3.11 -1.44 -28.84
C GLN A 90 -3.38 -0.20 -27.98
N LEU A 91 -2.85 -0.20 -26.75
CA LEU A 91 -2.89 0.96 -25.89
C LEU A 91 -1.85 1.98 -26.38
N SER A 92 -2.24 3.25 -26.49
CA SER A 92 -1.26 4.31 -26.66
C SER A 92 -0.49 4.49 -25.35
N ASP A 93 0.83 4.53 -25.45
CA ASP A 93 1.69 4.91 -24.32
C ASP A 93 1.96 6.42 -24.43
N ASP A 94 1.02 7.21 -23.96
CA ASP A 94 1.12 8.67 -23.86
C ASP A 94 1.67 9.09 -22.48
N SER A 95 2.27 8.15 -21.73
CA SER A 95 2.83 8.44 -20.40
C SER A 95 3.99 9.44 -20.54
N GLU A 96 3.89 10.55 -19.84
CA GLU A 96 4.98 11.50 -19.72
C GLU A 96 6.20 10.79 -19.10
N LYS A 97 7.34 10.90 -19.79
CA LYS A 97 8.60 10.34 -19.29
C LYS A 97 9.06 11.16 -18.09
N ILE A 98 9.03 10.56 -16.93
CA ILE A 98 9.58 11.15 -15.71
C ILE A 98 11.10 11.25 -15.91
N SER A 99 11.65 12.46 -15.74
CA SER A 99 13.07 12.71 -15.86
C SER A 99 13.66 13.15 -14.52
N PRO A 100 14.94 12.85 -14.24
CA PRO A 100 15.57 13.25 -12.99
C PRO A 100 15.50 14.78 -12.79
N VAL A 101 15.01 15.19 -11.63
CA VAL A 101 14.92 16.61 -11.23
C VAL A 101 16.20 17.13 -10.57
N THR A 102 17.14 16.24 -10.24
CA THR A 102 18.40 16.55 -9.59
C THR A 102 19.59 16.03 -10.38
N LYS A 103 20.73 16.78 -10.34
CA LYS A 103 21.99 16.34 -10.96
C LYS A 103 22.76 15.30 -10.13
N LYS A 104 22.50 15.25 -8.82
CA LYS A 104 23.09 14.28 -7.88
C LYS A 104 21.97 13.40 -7.35
N PRO A 105 22.19 12.09 -7.18
CA PRO A 105 21.21 11.22 -6.54
C PRO A 105 20.83 11.77 -5.16
N VAL A 106 19.54 11.76 -4.87
CA VAL A 106 18.98 12.04 -3.52
C VAL A 106 18.80 10.71 -2.84
N ARG A 107 19.40 10.52 -1.67
CA ARG A 107 19.38 9.26 -0.96
C ARG A 107 18.22 9.20 0.01
N ILE A 108 17.24 8.33 -0.28
CA ILE A 108 16.04 8.14 0.53
C ILE A 108 16.14 6.82 1.29
N ALA A 109 16.19 6.90 2.63
CA ALA A 109 16.09 5.73 3.48
C ALA A 109 14.64 5.24 3.54
N VAL A 110 14.41 3.96 3.23
CA VAL A 110 13.09 3.32 3.21
C VAL A 110 13.04 2.27 4.30
N ALA A 111 12.12 2.43 5.26
CA ALA A 111 11.87 1.43 6.27
C ALA A 111 11.30 0.17 5.62
N ARG A 112 12.01 -0.95 5.65
CA ARG A 112 11.56 -2.19 5.04
C ARG A 112 11.93 -3.41 5.87
N ASP A 113 10.91 -3.95 6.54
CA ASP A 113 10.98 -5.18 7.33
C ASP A 113 9.56 -5.71 7.57
N LYS A 114 9.40 -6.63 8.52
CA LYS A 114 8.08 -7.24 8.84
C LYS A 114 7.06 -6.22 9.38
N ALA A 115 7.51 -5.13 9.99
CA ALA A 115 6.63 -4.06 10.49
C ALA A 115 6.27 -3.06 9.39
N PHE A 116 7.13 -2.88 8.38
CA PHE A 116 6.98 -1.89 7.30
C PHE A 116 7.15 -2.57 5.95
N CYS A 117 6.07 -3.12 5.42
CA CYS A 117 6.09 -3.94 4.20
C CYS A 117 5.08 -3.50 3.13
N PHE A 118 4.27 -2.49 3.41
CA PHE A 118 3.24 -2.04 2.47
C PHE A 118 3.68 -0.78 1.73
N TYR A 119 4.07 -0.94 0.47
CA TYR A 119 4.49 0.10 -0.45
C TYR A 119 3.91 -0.14 -1.84
N TYR A 120 3.66 0.92 -2.59
CA TYR A 120 3.41 0.83 -4.02
C TYR A 120 4.74 0.83 -4.77
N GLU A 121 5.04 -0.21 -5.55
CA GLU A 121 6.25 -0.24 -6.38
C GLU A 121 6.26 0.90 -7.40
N ASP A 122 5.09 1.30 -7.91
CA ASP A 122 4.95 2.50 -8.75
C ASP A 122 5.53 3.77 -8.09
N ASN A 123 5.36 3.94 -6.78
CA ASN A 123 5.95 5.07 -6.06
C ASN A 123 7.48 4.98 -6.04
N PHE A 124 8.03 3.78 -5.87
CA PHE A 124 9.47 3.57 -5.93
C PHE A 124 10.04 3.82 -7.32
N GLU A 125 9.32 3.40 -8.38
CA GLU A 125 9.69 3.71 -9.76
C GLU A 125 9.70 5.22 -10.02
N VAL A 126 8.67 5.95 -9.57
CA VAL A 126 8.60 7.40 -9.69
C VAL A 126 9.81 8.05 -9.00
N LEU A 127 10.10 7.70 -7.75
CA LEU A 127 11.22 8.26 -7.00
C LEU A 127 12.57 7.96 -7.68
N ARG A 128 12.79 6.72 -8.15
CA ARG A 128 14.02 6.35 -8.89
C ARG A 128 14.16 7.15 -10.20
N ASN A 129 13.06 7.30 -10.94
CA ASN A 129 13.05 8.06 -12.19
C ASN A 129 13.28 9.56 -11.97
N LEU A 130 12.87 10.10 -10.83
CA LEU A 130 13.17 11.46 -10.40
C LEU A 130 14.62 11.65 -9.92
N GLY A 131 15.39 10.58 -9.79
CA GLY A 131 16.81 10.59 -9.43
C GLY A 131 17.12 10.19 -7.98
N ALA A 132 16.17 9.52 -7.29
CA ALA A 132 16.42 9.00 -5.95
C ALA A 132 17.15 7.65 -5.96
N GLU A 133 18.09 7.50 -5.02
CA GLU A 133 18.64 6.22 -4.57
C GLU A 133 17.84 5.76 -3.35
N LEU A 134 17.16 4.62 -3.45
CA LEU A 134 16.39 4.06 -2.34
C LEU A 134 17.28 3.09 -1.55
N VAL A 135 17.43 3.32 -0.25
CA VAL A 135 18.26 2.51 0.65
C VAL A 135 17.39 1.93 1.74
N GLU A 136 17.19 0.65 1.72
CA GLU A 136 16.37 -0.06 2.72
C GLU A 136 17.07 -0.15 4.07
N PHE A 137 16.31 -0.06 5.15
CA PHE A 137 16.75 -0.31 6.52
C PHE A 137 15.61 -0.92 7.34
N SER A 138 15.96 -1.61 8.42
CA SER A 138 15.00 -2.28 9.29
C SER A 138 14.83 -1.54 10.62
N PRO A 139 13.70 -0.87 10.87
CA PRO A 139 13.40 -0.33 12.19
C PRO A 139 13.41 -1.37 13.32
N ILE A 140 13.14 -2.64 13.02
CA ILE A 140 13.19 -3.74 13.99
C ILE A 140 14.63 -4.08 14.38
N SER A 141 15.56 -4.23 13.41
CA SER A 141 16.87 -4.84 13.64
C SER A 141 18.06 -3.89 13.57
N ASP A 142 17.96 -2.80 12.79
CA ASP A 142 19.07 -1.85 12.67
C ASP A 142 19.08 -0.88 13.85
N SER A 143 20.25 -0.32 14.15
CA SER A 143 20.40 0.59 15.29
C SER A 143 20.21 2.08 14.96
N CYS A 144 20.24 2.43 13.67
CA CYS A 144 20.05 3.81 13.19
C CYS A 144 19.63 3.80 11.71
N ILE A 145 19.14 4.93 11.23
CA ILE A 145 18.92 5.14 9.79
C ILE A 145 20.25 5.13 9.03
N PRO A 146 20.28 4.77 7.73
CA PRO A 146 21.48 4.77 6.91
C PRO A 146 22.20 6.13 6.91
N GLU A 147 23.51 6.10 6.83
CA GLU A 147 24.32 7.34 6.73
C GLU A 147 24.06 8.05 5.39
N ASN A 148 24.28 9.38 5.39
CA ASN A 148 24.08 10.25 4.23
C ASN A 148 22.67 10.16 3.64
N THR A 149 21.67 10.04 4.50
CA THR A 149 20.25 10.05 4.14
C THR A 149 19.79 11.50 3.92
N ASP A 150 19.21 11.77 2.75
CA ASP A 150 18.64 13.06 2.36
C ASP A 150 17.11 13.10 2.55
N GLY A 151 16.45 11.95 2.68
CA GLY A 151 15.03 11.80 2.91
C GLY A 151 14.67 10.48 3.58
N LEU A 152 13.54 10.43 4.28
CA LEU A 152 13.06 9.25 5.01
C LEU A 152 11.65 8.87 4.55
N TYR A 153 11.45 7.58 4.23
CA TYR A 153 10.14 7.04 3.88
C TYR A 153 9.78 5.88 4.84
N LEU A 154 8.81 6.14 5.71
CA LEU A 154 8.21 5.18 6.63
C LEU A 154 6.84 4.81 6.08
N GLY A 155 6.74 3.70 5.35
CA GLY A 155 5.50 3.28 4.72
C GLY A 155 4.55 2.54 5.66
N GLY A 156 3.55 1.94 5.06
CA GLY A 156 2.58 1.13 5.78
C GLY A 156 3.09 -0.25 6.17
N GLY A 157 2.27 -0.96 6.89
CA GLY A 157 2.56 -2.31 7.37
C GLY A 157 1.84 -2.61 8.67
N TYR A 158 2.48 -3.41 9.51
CA TYR A 158 1.90 -3.95 10.74
C TYR A 158 2.81 -3.68 11.97
N PRO A 159 3.12 -2.41 12.30
CA PRO A 159 3.95 -2.11 13.47
C PRO A 159 3.33 -2.60 14.78
N GLU A 160 2.01 -2.73 14.83
CA GLU A 160 1.28 -3.26 15.97
C GLU A 160 1.57 -4.74 16.26
N LEU A 161 2.06 -5.50 15.31
CA LEU A 161 2.48 -6.90 15.51
C LEU A 161 3.93 -6.99 16.03
N HIS A 162 4.67 -5.88 15.99
CA HIS A 162 6.09 -5.78 16.34
C HIS A 162 6.35 -4.70 17.38
N ILE A 163 5.34 -4.40 18.22
CA ILE A 163 5.41 -3.35 19.25
C ILE A 163 6.62 -3.53 20.16
N THR A 164 6.86 -4.75 20.64
CA THR A 164 7.94 -5.05 21.57
C THR A 164 9.30 -4.77 20.94
N GLU A 165 9.54 -5.25 19.73
CA GLU A 165 10.80 -5.04 19.00
C GLU A 165 11.04 -3.57 18.73
N LEU A 166 10.03 -2.88 18.18
CA LEU A 166 10.10 -1.46 17.84
C LEU A 166 10.29 -0.58 19.08
N SER A 167 9.55 -0.86 20.16
CA SER A 167 9.68 -0.13 21.44
C SER A 167 11.05 -0.32 22.09
N ASN A 168 11.59 -1.53 22.07
CA ASN A 168 12.89 -1.85 22.64
C ASN A 168 14.07 -1.30 21.84
N ASN A 169 13.86 -0.98 20.53
CA ASN A 169 14.92 -0.41 19.70
C ASN A 169 15.07 1.11 19.92
N VAL A 170 15.45 1.50 21.13
CA VAL A 170 15.60 2.91 21.55
C VAL A 170 16.59 3.67 20.66
N LYS A 171 17.65 3.00 20.19
CA LYS A 171 18.66 3.65 19.31
C LYS A 171 18.04 4.07 17.99
N MET A 172 17.28 3.20 17.33
CA MET A 172 16.60 3.49 16.08
C MET A 172 15.54 4.58 16.27
N ARG A 173 14.69 4.48 17.31
CA ARG A 173 13.69 5.51 17.62
C ARG A 173 14.32 6.89 17.79
N ASN A 174 15.41 7.00 18.53
CA ASN A 174 16.16 8.25 18.73
C ASN A 174 16.81 8.73 17.41
N SER A 175 17.34 7.82 16.59
CA SER A 175 17.91 8.15 15.29
C SER A 175 16.87 8.80 14.38
N ILE A 176 15.69 8.19 14.25
CA ILE A 176 14.57 8.72 13.45
C ILE A 176 14.10 10.07 14.02
N LYS A 177 13.84 10.14 15.33
CA LYS A 177 13.37 11.35 16.00
C LYS A 177 14.31 12.53 15.75
N ASN A 178 15.59 12.33 16.03
CA ASN A 178 16.61 13.37 15.85
C ASN A 178 16.74 13.84 14.40
N ALA A 179 16.59 12.91 13.44
CA ALA A 179 16.65 13.26 12.02
C ALA A 179 15.45 14.11 11.59
N ILE A 180 14.24 13.75 11.99
CA ILE A 180 13.01 14.50 11.70
C ILE A 180 13.05 15.88 12.38
N GLU A 181 13.44 15.96 13.65
CA GLU A 181 13.56 17.22 14.40
C GLU A 181 14.63 18.17 13.81
N LYS A 182 15.64 17.62 13.15
CA LYS A 182 16.64 18.40 12.38
C LYS A 182 16.17 18.81 10.98
N GLY A 183 14.94 18.44 10.61
CA GLY A 183 14.34 18.84 9.34
C GLY A 183 14.60 17.87 8.18
N LEU A 184 14.96 16.61 8.44
CA LEU A 184 15.06 15.60 7.37
C LEU A 184 13.69 15.43 6.70
N PRO A 185 13.57 15.64 5.37
CA PRO A 185 12.34 15.38 4.64
C PRO A 185 11.83 13.97 4.89
N THR A 186 10.60 13.85 5.40
CA THR A 186 10.05 12.58 5.84
C THR A 186 8.61 12.39 5.38
N ILE A 187 8.33 11.25 4.78
CA ILE A 187 6.97 10.75 4.53
C ILE A 187 6.72 9.58 5.48
N ALA A 188 5.63 9.64 6.25
CA ALA A 188 5.19 8.58 7.15
C ALA A 188 3.72 8.25 6.91
N GLU A 189 3.45 7.09 6.36
CA GLU A 189 2.11 6.63 5.97
C GLU A 189 1.64 5.49 6.86
N CYS A 190 0.38 5.54 7.30
CA CYS A 190 -0.31 4.45 8.00
C CYS A 190 0.54 3.80 9.13
N GLY A 191 1.21 2.68 8.88
CA GLY A 191 2.11 2.04 9.85
C GLY A 191 3.26 2.95 10.27
N GLY A 192 3.88 3.66 9.33
CA GLY A 192 4.90 4.66 9.61
C GLY A 192 4.39 5.82 10.46
N PHE A 193 3.16 6.27 10.21
CA PHE A 193 2.50 7.27 11.04
C PHE A 193 2.25 6.76 12.45
N LEU A 194 1.78 5.52 12.62
CA LEU A 194 1.61 4.88 13.93
C LEU A 194 2.94 4.84 14.70
N TYR A 195 4.04 4.51 14.04
CA TYR A 195 5.37 4.45 14.64
C TYR A 195 5.90 5.81 15.07
N LEU A 196 5.49 6.90 14.42
CA LEU A 196 5.89 8.27 14.80
C LEU A 196 5.19 8.80 16.06
N HIS A 197 4.13 8.17 16.57
CA HIS A 197 3.47 8.58 17.82
C HIS A 197 4.39 8.48 19.04
N GLU A 198 3.98 9.12 20.14
CA GLU A 198 4.61 8.89 21.44
C GLU A 198 4.39 7.44 21.88
N HIS A 199 3.17 6.92 21.66
CA HIS A 199 2.82 5.56 22.04
C HIS A 199 1.96 4.87 20.97
N LEU A 200 2.13 3.55 20.86
CA LEU A 200 1.24 2.64 20.13
C LEU A 200 0.80 1.53 21.09
N GLU A 201 -0.51 1.41 21.33
CA GLU A 201 -1.06 0.49 22.36
C GLU A 201 -0.39 0.67 23.73
N GLY A 202 0.00 1.90 24.08
CA GLY A 202 0.66 2.25 25.33
C GLY A 202 2.17 2.01 25.38
N ALA A 203 2.76 1.37 24.37
CA ALA A 203 4.21 1.18 24.27
C ALA A 203 4.89 2.40 23.63
N GLU A 204 6.05 2.79 24.11
CA GLU A 204 6.81 3.92 23.57
C GLU A 204 7.22 3.70 22.12
N MET A 205 7.02 4.73 21.28
CA MET A 205 7.42 4.77 19.87
C MET A 205 8.37 5.96 19.62
N VAL A 206 8.47 6.45 18.40
CA VAL A 206 9.44 7.52 18.03
C VAL A 206 9.16 8.83 18.78
N GLY A 207 7.90 9.20 18.99
CA GLY A 207 7.52 10.38 19.76
C GLY A 207 7.69 11.72 19.02
N VAL A 208 7.49 11.75 17.72
CA VAL A 208 7.39 12.96 16.88
C VAL A 208 5.96 13.47 16.87
N VAL A 209 4.99 12.56 16.78
CA VAL A 209 3.56 12.88 16.86
C VAL A 209 3.08 12.65 18.29
N ARG A 210 2.52 13.68 18.91
CA ARG A 210 2.03 13.60 20.29
C ARG A 210 0.79 12.71 20.41
N GLY A 211 0.68 12.02 21.53
CA GLY A 211 -0.45 11.19 21.89
C GLY A 211 -0.28 9.73 21.55
N ASN A 212 -1.32 8.96 21.78
CA ASN A 212 -1.35 7.52 21.64
C ASN A 212 -2.12 7.12 20.37
N ALA A 213 -1.64 6.10 19.68
CA ALA A 213 -2.39 5.39 18.65
C ALA A 213 -2.86 4.04 19.21
N VAL A 214 -4.10 3.67 18.93
CA VAL A 214 -4.72 2.44 19.41
C VAL A 214 -5.39 1.67 18.30
N LEU A 215 -5.36 0.34 18.39
CA LEU A 215 -6.08 -0.52 17.47
C LEU A 215 -7.59 -0.49 17.72
N THR A 216 -8.34 -0.77 16.69
CA THR A 216 -9.80 -0.83 16.76
C THR A 216 -10.32 -2.10 16.11
N LYS A 217 -11.44 -2.63 16.63
CA LYS A 217 -12.15 -3.77 16.02
C LYS A 217 -12.95 -3.39 14.78
N LYS A 218 -13.12 -2.10 14.52
CA LYS A 218 -13.91 -1.59 13.39
C LYS A 218 -12.98 -0.90 12.39
N LEU A 219 -13.18 -1.20 11.12
CA LEU A 219 -12.57 -0.47 10.03
C LEU A 219 -12.86 1.03 10.19
N GLN A 220 -11.81 1.83 10.09
CA GLN A 220 -11.87 3.28 10.13
C GLN A 220 -12.23 3.85 8.75
N PRO A 221 -12.17 5.14 8.48
CA PRO A 221 -12.33 5.65 7.12
C PRO A 221 -11.45 4.86 6.14
N PHE A 222 -12.02 4.45 5.01
CA PHE A 222 -11.29 3.63 4.03
C PHE A 222 -11.69 3.95 2.60
N GLY A 223 -10.81 3.60 1.67
CA GLY A 223 -10.98 3.69 0.22
C GLY A 223 -10.23 4.85 -0.39
N TYR A 224 -10.49 5.10 -1.66
CA TYR A 224 -9.86 6.18 -2.39
C TYR A 224 -10.35 7.54 -1.90
N VAL A 225 -9.41 8.46 -1.73
CA VAL A 225 -9.64 9.82 -1.27
C VAL A 225 -8.81 10.80 -2.09
N THR A 226 -9.31 12.03 -2.19
CA THR A 226 -8.52 13.19 -2.61
C THR A 226 -8.16 13.98 -1.36
N LEU A 227 -6.88 14.19 -1.13
CA LEU A 227 -6.36 15.02 -0.04
C LEU A 227 -6.22 16.45 -0.56
N THR A 228 -6.81 17.42 0.14
CA THR A 228 -6.64 18.85 -0.16
C THR A 228 -5.83 19.51 0.94
N ALA A 229 -4.67 20.09 0.61
CA ALA A 229 -3.81 20.78 1.54
C ALA A 229 -4.49 22.04 2.10
N GLN A 230 -4.39 22.26 3.41
CA GLN A 230 -4.97 23.43 4.07
C GLN A 230 -3.99 24.61 4.14
N ASP A 231 -2.69 24.33 4.11
CA ASP A 231 -1.59 25.26 4.10
C ASP A 231 -0.44 24.76 3.20
N ASP A 232 0.51 25.65 2.87
CA ASP A 232 1.74 25.29 2.16
C ASP A 232 2.57 24.31 3.00
N ASN A 233 2.95 23.19 2.37
CA ASN A 233 3.70 22.13 3.04
C ASN A 233 4.74 21.49 2.12
N MET A 234 5.42 20.44 2.59
CA MET A 234 6.47 19.74 1.83
C MET A 234 5.99 19.19 0.48
N LEU A 235 4.73 18.77 0.38
CA LEU A 235 4.22 18.06 -0.79
C LEU A 235 3.41 18.95 -1.74
N SER A 236 2.82 20.04 -1.24
CA SER A 236 1.99 20.90 -2.08
C SER A 236 1.77 22.28 -1.49
N ALA A 237 1.43 23.24 -2.34
CA ALA A 237 0.88 24.54 -1.91
C ALA A 237 -0.54 24.37 -1.34
N CYS A 238 -1.00 25.38 -0.59
CA CYS A 238 -2.39 25.44 -0.10
C CYS A 238 -3.40 25.25 -1.22
N GLY A 239 -4.40 24.40 -1.00
CA GLY A 239 -5.41 24.02 -1.99
C GLY A 239 -4.95 22.95 -2.99
N GLY A 240 -3.67 22.56 -3.00
CA GLY A 240 -3.18 21.47 -3.82
C GLY A 240 -3.84 20.15 -3.47
N GLN A 241 -4.06 19.30 -4.48
CA GLN A 241 -4.78 18.04 -4.31
C GLN A 241 -3.89 16.85 -4.64
N ILE A 242 -3.91 15.83 -3.78
CA ILE A 242 -3.15 14.60 -3.93
C ILE A 242 -4.12 13.41 -3.84
N ARG A 243 -4.00 12.45 -4.75
CA ARG A 243 -4.76 11.20 -4.68
C ARG A 243 -4.10 10.23 -3.71
N ALA A 244 -4.92 9.62 -2.86
CA ALA A 244 -4.46 8.69 -1.86
C ALA A 244 -5.48 7.57 -1.62
N HIS A 245 -5.06 6.57 -0.88
CA HIS A 245 -5.91 5.49 -0.38
C HIS A 245 -5.75 5.36 1.13
N GLU A 246 -6.86 5.18 1.84
CA GLU A 246 -6.86 5.00 3.30
C GLU A 246 -7.50 3.67 3.66
N PHE A 247 -6.80 2.85 4.47
CA PHE A 247 -7.31 1.56 4.95
C PHE A 247 -6.59 1.16 6.25
N HIS A 248 -7.26 1.30 7.40
CA HIS A 248 -6.67 0.98 8.70
C HIS A 248 -7.70 0.62 9.75
N TYR A 249 -7.26 -0.15 10.77
CA TYR A 249 -8.02 -0.48 11.97
C TYR A 249 -7.40 0.17 13.22
N ALA A 250 -6.83 1.34 13.07
CA ALA A 250 -6.24 2.09 14.15
C ALA A 250 -6.87 3.48 14.28
N LYS A 251 -6.83 4.05 15.47
CA LYS A 251 -7.18 5.44 15.76
C LYS A 251 -5.98 6.14 16.36
N SER A 252 -5.82 7.41 16.02
CA SER A 252 -4.89 8.32 16.65
C SER A 252 -5.64 9.32 17.49
N GLU A 253 -5.13 9.63 18.69
CA GLU A 253 -5.59 10.79 19.48
C GLU A 253 -5.27 12.10 18.78
N ASN A 254 -4.29 12.08 17.87
CA ASN A 254 -3.84 13.24 17.12
C ASN A 254 -3.64 12.89 15.65
N LYS A 255 -4.72 12.83 14.89
CA LYS A 255 -4.73 12.45 13.46
C LYS A 255 -4.29 13.55 12.49
N GLY A 256 -4.01 14.76 12.98
CA GLY A 256 -3.70 15.91 12.16
C GLY A 256 -4.93 16.61 11.55
N HIS A 257 -4.68 17.75 10.92
CA HIS A 257 -5.71 18.58 10.29
C HIS A 257 -5.19 19.38 9.09
N ASP A 258 -3.95 19.13 8.67
CA ASP A 258 -3.28 19.93 7.63
C ASP A 258 -3.71 19.52 6.21
N PHE A 259 -4.44 18.40 6.10
CA PHE A 259 -5.18 18.03 4.90
C PHE A 259 -6.63 17.71 5.23
N VAL A 260 -7.50 17.90 4.25
CA VAL A 260 -8.87 17.38 4.25
C VAL A 260 -8.97 16.26 3.22
N ALA A 261 -9.26 15.05 3.69
CA ALA A 261 -9.58 13.91 2.84
C ALA A 261 -11.03 14.00 2.38
N GLU A 262 -11.29 13.79 1.09
CA GLU A 262 -12.62 13.74 0.49
C GLU A 262 -12.81 12.47 -0.33
N LYS A 263 -13.90 11.76 -0.06
CA LYS A 263 -14.32 10.58 -0.85
C LYS A 263 -15.15 11.00 -2.07
N PRO A 264 -15.26 10.14 -3.11
CA PRO A 264 -16.12 10.39 -4.27
C PRO A 264 -17.60 10.66 -3.92
N ASN A 265 -18.08 10.18 -2.77
CA ASN A 265 -19.44 10.44 -2.28
C ASN A 265 -19.59 11.73 -1.47
N GLY A 266 -18.56 12.58 -1.43
CA GLY A 266 -18.57 13.87 -0.74
C GLY A 266 -18.30 13.82 0.76
N ARG A 267 -18.10 12.65 1.38
CA ARG A 267 -17.71 12.55 2.79
C ARG A 267 -16.30 13.10 3.00
N LYS A 268 -16.14 13.99 4.00
CA LYS A 268 -14.87 14.67 4.31
C LYS A 268 -14.46 14.47 5.76
N TRP A 269 -13.14 14.49 6.01
CA TRP A 269 -12.56 14.53 7.35
C TRP A 269 -11.17 15.16 7.35
N PRO A 270 -10.79 15.87 8.44
CA PRO A 270 -9.42 16.36 8.58
C PRO A 270 -8.48 15.21 8.92
N CYS A 271 -7.26 15.27 8.39
CA CYS A 271 -6.22 14.28 8.58
C CYS A 271 -4.85 14.89 8.34
N VAL A 272 -3.80 14.11 8.61
CA VAL A 272 -2.41 14.39 8.28
C VAL A 272 -1.81 15.55 9.08
N HIS A 273 -0.61 15.31 9.59
CA HIS A 273 0.30 16.34 10.10
C HIS A 273 1.32 16.68 9.03
N THR A 274 1.54 17.96 8.80
CA THR A 274 2.60 18.43 7.93
C THR A 274 3.47 19.49 8.55
N THR A 275 4.69 19.56 8.08
CA THR A 275 5.60 20.69 8.25
C THR A 275 6.30 20.97 6.92
N LYS A 276 7.30 21.83 6.92
CA LYS A 276 8.16 22.04 5.73
C LYS A 276 8.98 20.81 5.33
N SER A 277 9.07 19.81 6.22
CA SER A 277 9.87 18.59 6.01
C SER A 277 9.18 17.32 6.47
N LEU A 278 7.90 17.34 6.86
CA LEU A 278 7.17 16.16 7.33
C LEU A 278 5.81 16.06 6.66
N TYR A 279 5.48 14.86 6.22
CA TYR A 279 4.12 14.37 5.98
C TYR A 279 3.91 13.15 6.87
N ALA A 280 2.89 13.14 7.73
CA ALA A 280 2.57 12.03 8.61
C ALA A 280 1.05 11.84 8.76
N GLY A 281 0.51 10.71 8.31
CA GLY A 281 -0.92 10.44 8.33
C GLY A 281 -1.29 9.01 7.95
N PHE A 282 -2.58 8.68 8.06
CA PHE A 282 -3.08 7.36 7.64
C PHE A 282 -3.13 7.17 6.12
N PRO A 283 -3.43 8.19 5.29
CA PRO A 283 -3.51 8.00 3.85
C PRO A 283 -2.18 7.60 3.22
N HIS A 284 -2.23 6.62 2.32
CA HIS A 284 -1.14 6.22 1.44
C HIS A 284 -1.18 7.03 0.16
N LEU A 285 -0.09 7.69 -0.17
CA LEU A 285 0.06 8.52 -1.36
C LEU A 285 0.26 7.64 -2.60
N PHE A 286 -0.31 8.07 -3.73
CA PHE A 286 -0.02 7.48 -5.03
C PHE A 286 0.69 8.52 -5.89
N LEU A 287 2.03 8.51 -5.82
CA LEU A 287 2.89 9.55 -6.40
C LEU A 287 2.74 9.66 -7.93
N ARG A 288 2.49 8.52 -8.61
CA ARG A 288 2.30 8.52 -10.08
C ARG A 288 1.07 9.31 -10.53
N ALA A 289 0.08 9.53 -9.66
CA ALA A 289 -1.09 10.34 -9.99
C ALA A 289 -0.85 11.86 -9.87
N ASN A 290 0.26 12.26 -9.26
CA ASN A 290 0.64 13.66 -9.01
C ASN A 290 2.16 13.76 -9.09
N ILE A 291 2.69 13.93 -10.31
CA ILE A 291 4.15 13.96 -10.56
C ILE A 291 4.70 15.39 -10.50
N ASP A 292 3.82 16.41 -10.56
CA ASP A 292 4.16 17.84 -10.57
C ASP A 292 4.56 18.37 -9.19
#